data_5870dfcc91789ed828592e6bf4dc384c
#
_entry.id   5870dfcc91789ed828592e6bf4dc384c
#
_cell.length_a   1.000
_cell.length_b   1.000
_cell.length_c   1.000
_cell.angle_alpha   90.00
_cell.angle_beta   90.00
_cell.angle_gamma   90.00
#
_symmetry.space_group_name_H-M   'P 1'
#
loop_
_entity.id
_entity.type
_entity.pdbx_description
1 polymer ?
#
loop_
_entity_poly.entity_id
_entity_poly.type
_entity_poly.pdbx_seq_one_letter_code
_entity_poly.pdbx_strand_id
1 'polypeptide(L)'
;DNVGSGNTTSTCLSVQENFWSFYNRLRGDKLSADISWVHEVPLKRDFSIIFNCYNSAFLSQLEEQPGGLIIPQDKFIYKERTHPQDVIISLYHHNTGWLNPNTPSNNKKSFENHLFCTSNVVMCGHEHSNQDRKISSLSDSQELIYFESSALQHEMISKYSLMVLDTDEMTLTRHQFEYSEPE
;
A
#
# COMPACT_ATOMS: atom_id res chain seq x y z
N ASP A 1 -13.58 7.77 19.58
CA ASP A 1 -12.13 7.72 19.28
C ASP A 1 -11.39 6.54 19.92
N ASN A 2 -11.94 5.32 19.81
CA ASN A 2 -11.34 4.11 20.41
C ASN A 2 -10.86 3.07 19.37
N VAL A 3 -10.60 3.49 18.15
CA VAL A 3 -10.15 2.59 17.06
C VAL A 3 -8.80 1.92 17.37
N GLY A 4 -8.00 2.52 18.25
CA GLY A 4 -6.72 1.99 18.71
C GLY A 4 -6.79 1.10 19.96
N SER A 5 -7.97 0.86 20.58
CA SER A 5 -8.04 -0.09 21.68
C SER A 5 -7.84 -1.51 21.16
N GLY A 6 -7.06 -2.35 21.85
CA GLY A 6 -6.74 -3.70 21.40
C GLY A 6 -7.97 -4.53 21.06
N ASN A 7 -9.08 -4.36 21.77
CA ASN A 7 -10.33 -5.08 21.51
C ASN A 7 -11.01 -4.64 20.21
N THR A 8 -11.05 -3.33 19.91
CA THR A 8 -11.66 -2.83 18.68
C THR A 8 -10.89 -3.28 17.44
N THR A 9 -9.56 -3.18 17.48
CA THR A 9 -8.69 -3.65 16.41
C THR A 9 -8.90 -5.14 16.11
N SER A 10 -8.88 -5.97 17.15
CA SER A 10 -9.10 -7.42 17.03
C SER A 10 -10.48 -7.75 16.43
N THR A 11 -11.52 -7.04 16.85
CA THR A 11 -12.88 -7.25 16.31
C THR A 11 -12.96 -6.89 14.82
N CYS A 12 -12.36 -5.77 14.41
CA CYS A 12 -12.34 -5.37 13.00
C CYS A 12 -11.54 -6.34 12.13
N LEU A 13 -10.40 -6.82 12.62
CA LEU A 13 -9.60 -7.81 11.89
C LEU A 13 -10.30 -9.17 11.77
N SER A 14 -11.12 -9.57 12.74
CA SER A 14 -11.87 -10.83 12.68
C SER A 14 -12.86 -10.89 11.52
N VAL A 15 -13.36 -9.76 11.05
CA VAL A 15 -14.23 -9.69 9.85
C VAL A 15 -13.49 -10.18 8.60
N GLN A 16 -12.18 -10.05 8.56
CA GLN A 16 -11.33 -10.45 7.45
C GLN A 16 -10.78 -11.90 7.58
N GLU A 17 -11.19 -12.66 8.58
CA GLU A 17 -10.64 -13.99 8.88
C GLU A 17 -10.77 -14.96 7.69
N ASN A 18 -11.90 -14.93 6.97
CA ASN A 18 -12.12 -15.77 5.80
C ASN A 18 -11.13 -15.45 4.66
N PHE A 19 -10.82 -14.16 4.45
CA PHE A 19 -9.81 -13.74 3.49
C PHE A 19 -8.43 -14.26 3.88
N TRP A 20 -8.03 -14.09 5.13
CA TRP A 20 -6.72 -14.55 5.61
C TRP A 20 -6.60 -16.07 5.58
N SER A 21 -7.68 -16.79 5.89
CA SER A 21 -7.73 -18.25 5.75
C SER A 21 -7.52 -18.70 4.30
N PHE A 22 -8.18 -18.04 3.35
CA PHE A 22 -8.01 -18.30 1.91
C PHE A 22 -6.59 -17.96 1.45
N TYR A 23 -6.06 -16.80 1.83
CA TYR A 23 -4.72 -16.34 1.49
C TYR A 23 -3.63 -17.32 1.99
N ASN A 24 -3.73 -17.76 3.25
CA ASN A 24 -2.80 -18.70 3.85
C ASN A 24 -2.83 -20.08 3.14
N ARG A 25 -4.01 -20.52 2.70
CA ARG A 25 -4.14 -21.77 1.91
C ARG A 25 -3.45 -21.68 0.56
N LEU A 26 -3.50 -20.53 -0.10
CA LEU A 26 -2.83 -20.33 -1.39
C LEU A 26 -1.31 -20.26 -1.27
N ARG A 27 -0.82 -19.61 -0.21
CA ARG A 27 0.63 -19.41 -0.03
C ARG A 27 1.33 -20.54 0.73
N GLY A 28 0.58 -21.33 1.47
CA GLY A 28 1.15 -22.29 2.42
C GLY A 28 1.74 -21.67 3.68
N ASP A 29 1.51 -20.37 3.89
CA ASP A 29 1.97 -19.60 5.06
C ASP A 29 0.89 -19.54 6.15
N LYS A 30 1.27 -19.10 7.34
CA LYS A 30 0.35 -18.80 8.46
C LYS A 30 0.49 -17.34 8.87
N LEU A 31 0.04 -16.43 8.01
CA LEU A 31 -0.09 -15.03 8.39
C LEU A 31 -1.39 -14.83 9.17
N SER A 32 -1.32 -14.10 10.27
CA SER A 32 -2.50 -13.62 10.99
C SER A 32 -3.05 -12.34 10.33
N ALA A 33 -4.35 -12.09 10.49
CA ALA A 33 -4.93 -10.81 10.16
C ALA A 33 -4.22 -9.71 10.94
N ASP A 34 -3.70 -8.70 10.24
CA ASP A 34 -2.97 -7.60 10.85
C ASP A 34 -3.26 -6.27 10.12
N ILE A 35 -2.86 -5.16 10.76
CA ILE A 35 -2.95 -3.80 10.20
C ILE A 35 -1.87 -3.59 9.15
N SER A 36 -0.72 -4.21 9.33
CA SER A 36 0.41 -4.14 8.40
C SER A 36 1.31 -5.36 8.53
N TRP A 37 2.05 -5.65 7.48
CA TRP A 37 3.06 -6.70 7.47
C TRP A 37 4.19 -6.35 6.51
N VAL A 38 5.33 -7.01 6.68
CA VAL A 38 6.52 -6.82 5.85
C VAL A 38 6.78 -8.08 5.03
N HIS A 39 7.11 -7.88 3.78
CA HIS A 39 7.66 -8.93 2.92
C HIS A 39 8.98 -8.45 2.34
N GLU A 40 10.06 -9.16 2.60
CA GLU A 40 11.40 -8.82 2.12
C GLU A 40 11.85 -9.84 1.07
N VAL A 41 12.35 -9.33 -0.04
CA VAL A 41 12.94 -10.12 -1.11
C VAL A 41 14.41 -9.76 -1.22
N PRO A 42 15.32 -10.57 -0.67
CA PRO A 42 16.75 -10.36 -0.85
C PRO A 42 17.13 -10.69 -2.30
N LEU A 43 17.80 -9.76 -2.97
CA LEU A 43 18.22 -9.91 -4.37
C LEU A 43 19.74 -10.16 -4.48
N LYS A 44 20.54 -9.39 -3.77
CA LYS A 44 22.00 -9.47 -3.71
C LYS A 44 22.44 -9.39 -2.23
N ARG A 45 23.73 -9.56 -1.95
CA ARG A 45 24.25 -9.59 -0.58
C ARG A 45 23.86 -8.36 0.27
N ASP A 46 23.82 -7.17 -0.36
CA ASP A 46 23.60 -5.90 0.32
C ASP A 46 22.42 -5.12 -0.34
N PHE A 47 21.45 -5.84 -0.90
CA PHE A 47 20.32 -5.27 -1.58
C PHE A 47 19.07 -6.12 -1.41
N SER A 48 18.01 -5.51 -0.89
CA SER A 48 16.68 -6.10 -0.74
C SER A 48 15.60 -5.19 -1.31
N ILE A 49 14.54 -5.79 -1.82
CA ILE A 49 13.26 -5.10 -2.00
C ILE A 49 12.41 -5.39 -0.76
N ILE A 50 11.97 -4.34 -0.08
CA ILE A 50 11.17 -4.42 1.13
C ILE A 50 9.76 -3.93 0.79
N PHE A 51 8.78 -4.80 0.90
CA PHE A 51 7.36 -4.44 0.77
C PHE A 51 6.78 -4.20 2.15
N ASN A 52 6.44 -2.94 2.46
CA ASN A 52 5.64 -2.57 3.61
C ASN A 52 4.18 -2.53 3.19
N CYS A 53 3.40 -3.51 3.64
CA CYS A 53 2.00 -3.67 3.25
C CYS A 53 1.09 -3.14 4.36
N TYR A 54 0.10 -2.31 4.00
CA TYR A 54 -0.83 -1.70 4.96
C TYR A 54 -2.27 -2.09 4.61
N ASN A 55 -2.98 -2.59 5.61
CA ASN A 55 -4.38 -2.98 5.49
C ASN A 55 -5.29 -1.74 5.56
N SER A 56 -5.41 -1.01 4.47
CA SER A 56 -6.31 0.14 4.39
C SER A 56 -7.79 -0.26 4.38
N ALA A 57 -8.10 -1.54 4.12
CA ALA A 57 -9.44 -2.09 4.18
C ALA A 57 -9.87 -2.53 5.61
N PHE A 58 -9.08 -2.19 6.62
CA PHE A 58 -9.31 -2.55 8.01
C PHE A 58 -10.69 -2.13 8.56
N LEU A 59 -11.19 -0.97 8.14
CA LEU A 59 -12.51 -0.44 8.49
C LEU A 59 -13.43 -0.28 7.28
N SER A 60 -13.15 -0.99 6.19
CA SER A 60 -13.98 -0.96 4.98
C SER A 60 -15.42 -1.39 5.26
N GLN A 61 -16.35 -0.74 4.58
CA GLN A 61 -17.79 -0.99 4.64
C GLN A 61 -18.34 -1.21 3.23
N LEU A 62 -19.58 -1.71 3.11
CA LEU A 62 -20.22 -1.90 1.81
C LEU A 62 -20.44 -0.59 1.08
N GLU A 63 -20.72 0.48 1.81
CA GLU A 63 -20.86 1.83 1.28
C GLU A 63 -19.83 2.74 1.93
N GLU A 64 -18.74 2.98 1.21
CA GLU A 64 -17.65 3.81 1.69
C GLU A 64 -17.79 5.25 1.20
N GLN A 65 -17.26 6.17 1.99
CA GLN A 65 -17.19 7.58 1.63
C GLN A 65 -15.75 8.07 1.73
N PRO A 66 -15.25 8.84 0.75
CA PRO A 66 -13.94 9.46 0.84
C PRO A 66 -13.79 10.26 2.15
N GLY A 67 -12.65 10.13 2.80
CA GLY A 67 -12.40 10.74 4.09
C GLY A 67 -13.02 10.02 5.29
N GLY A 68 -13.61 8.83 5.10
CA GLY A 68 -14.24 8.06 6.19
C GLY A 68 -13.33 7.05 6.86
N LEU A 69 -12.27 6.58 6.19
CA LEU A 69 -11.42 5.51 6.70
C LEU A 69 -10.37 6.00 7.70
N ILE A 70 -10.03 5.13 8.63
CA ILE A 70 -8.96 5.37 9.63
C ILE A 70 -8.04 4.15 9.65
N ILE A 71 -6.74 4.39 9.63
CA ILE A 71 -5.71 3.35 9.82
C ILE A 71 -5.00 3.64 11.15
N PRO A 72 -4.94 2.69 12.10
CA PRO A 72 -4.25 2.87 13.38
C PRO A 72 -2.73 2.76 13.18
N GLN A 73 -2.09 3.88 12.92
CA GLN A 73 -0.66 3.95 12.55
C GLN A 73 0.28 3.59 13.71
N ASP A 74 -0.18 3.74 14.95
CA ASP A 74 0.52 3.30 16.16
C ASP A 74 0.69 1.78 16.25
N LYS A 75 0.02 1.03 15.36
CA LYS A 75 0.08 -0.44 15.25
C LYS A 75 0.89 -0.91 14.05
N PHE A 76 1.49 -0.02 13.28
CA PHE A 76 2.23 -0.43 12.09
C PHE A 76 3.47 -1.26 12.44
N ILE A 77 3.59 -2.38 11.74
CA ILE A 77 4.83 -3.13 11.60
C ILE A 77 5.36 -2.79 10.21
N TYR A 78 6.53 -2.18 10.14
CA TYR A 78 7.20 -1.83 8.90
C TYR A 78 8.71 -2.00 9.06
N LYS A 79 9.40 -2.09 7.94
CA LYS A 79 10.85 -2.20 7.92
C LYS A 79 11.45 -0.99 7.22
N GLU A 80 12.43 -0.38 7.84
CA GLU A 80 13.28 0.64 7.26
C GLU A 80 14.43 0.00 6.48
N ARG A 81 15.18 0.80 5.73
CA ARG A 81 16.35 0.34 5.00
C ARG A 81 17.37 -0.20 5.97
N THR A 82 17.95 -1.34 5.64
CA THR A 82 19.12 -1.90 6.30
C THR A 82 20.39 -1.49 5.56
N HIS A 83 20.27 -1.39 4.22
CA HIS A 83 21.36 -0.95 3.35
C HIS A 83 20.94 0.26 2.52
N PRO A 84 21.86 1.16 2.14
CA PRO A 84 21.53 2.35 1.33
C PRO A 84 20.86 2.02 -0.02
N GLN A 85 21.15 0.87 -0.59
CA GLN A 85 20.60 0.40 -1.86
C GLN A 85 19.20 -0.22 -1.73
N ASP A 86 18.74 -0.57 -0.52
CA ASP A 86 17.43 -1.17 -0.33
C ASP A 86 16.33 -0.28 -0.90
N VAL A 87 15.39 -0.90 -1.59
CA VAL A 87 14.21 -0.24 -2.13
C VAL A 87 13.00 -0.60 -1.31
N ILE A 88 12.35 0.39 -0.72
CA ILE A 88 11.13 0.22 0.05
C ILE A 88 9.93 0.57 -0.81
N ILE A 89 9.03 -0.40 -0.96
CA ILE A 89 7.77 -0.27 -1.68
C ILE A 89 6.63 -0.39 -0.67
N SER A 90 5.85 0.66 -0.51
CA SER A 90 4.64 0.64 0.32
C SER A 90 3.43 0.26 -0.52
N LEU A 91 2.68 -0.75 -0.05
CA LEU A 91 1.50 -1.28 -0.73
C LEU A 91 0.26 -1.09 0.15
N TYR A 92 -0.81 -0.55 -0.41
CA TYR A 92 -2.13 -0.48 0.22
C TYR A 92 -3.23 -0.31 -0.85
N HIS A 93 -4.49 -0.47 -0.48
CA HIS A 93 -5.58 -0.43 -1.44
C HIS A 93 -6.18 0.97 -1.61
N HIS A 94 -6.76 1.54 -0.56
CA HIS A 94 -7.44 2.84 -0.61
C HIS A 94 -6.42 3.97 -0.61
N ASN A 95 -6.40 4.80 -1.64
CA ASN A 95 -5.52 5.96 -1.65
C ASN A 95 -5.77 6.89 -0.45
N THR A 96 -4.84 7.81 -0.17
CA THR A 96 -4.91 8.65 1.03
C THR A 96 -6.10 9.60 1.06
N GLY A 97 -6.78 9.82 -0.07
CA GLY A 97 -8.04 10.57 -0.15
C GLY A 97 -9.19 9.94 0.63
N TRP A 98 -9.14 8.62 0.85
CA TRP A 98 -10.13 7.88 1.63
C TRP A 98 -9.92 7.97 3.14
N LEU A 99 -8.74 8.40 3.58
CA LEU A 99 -8.42 8.54 5.00
C LEU A 99 -8.97 9.83 5.61
N ASN A 100 -9.41 9.73 6.86
CA ASN A 100 -10.06 10.80 7.58
C ASN A 100 -9.08 11.93 7.97
N PRO A 101 -9.27 13.16 7.45
CA PRO A 101 -8.45 14.30 7.80
C PRO A 101 -8.87 14.96 9.13
N ASN A 102 -10.06 14.63 9.66
CA ASN A 102 -10.68 15.29 10.81
C ASN A 102 -10.42 14.58 12.14
N THR A 103 -9.62 13.50 12.15
CA THR A 103 -9.18 12.89 13.42
C THR A 103 -8.22 13.83 14.15
N PRO A 104 -8.09 13.71 15.48
CA PRO A 104 -7.16 14.55 16.26
C PRO A 104 -5.72 14.55 15.73
N SER A 105 -5.27 13.42 15.19
CA SER A 105 -3.94 13.25 14.58
C SER A 105 -3.89 13.55 13.08
N ASN A 106 -5.01 13.95 12.45
CA ASN A 106 -5.18 14.02 11.01
C ASN A 106 -4.63 12.74 10.33
N ASN A 107 -5.40 11.67 10.41
CA ASN A 107 -4.99 10.33 9.99
C ASN A 107 -4.47 10.29 8.55
N LYS A 108 -5.10 11.04 7.63
CA LYS A 108 -4.64 11.22 6.25
C LYS A 108 -3.22 11.78 6.20
N LYS A 109 -3.01 12.98 6.78
CA LYS A 109 -1.71 13.67 6.72
C LYS A 109 -0.61 12.88 7.43
N SER A 110 -0.95 12.26 8.54
CA SER A 110 -0.01 11.43 9.28
C SER A 110 0.46 10.23 8.46
N PHE A 111 -0.45 9.56 7.74
CA PHE A 111 -0.10 8.45 6.86
C PHE A 111 0.69 8.91 5.63
N GLU A 112 0.32 10.04 5.01
CA GLU A 112 1.09 10.63 3.91
C GLU A 112 2.54 10.94 4.34
N ASN A 113 2.72 11.52 5.51
CA ASN A 113 4.06 11.77 6.07
C ASN A 113 4.82 10.47 6.33
N HIS A 114 4.16 9.45 6.91
CA HIS A 114 4.77 8.14 7.12
C HIS A 114 5.26 7.54 5.80
N LEU A 115 4.43 7.50 4.77
CA LEU A 115 4.80 6.99 3.44
C LEU A 115 5.97 7.77 2.85
N PHE A 116 5.93 9.10 2.92
CA PHE A 116 6.98 9.95 2.39
C PHE A 116 8.32 9.69 3.09
N CYS A 117 8.32 9.54 4.42
CA CYS A 117 9.55 9.32 5.19
C CYS A 117 10.13 7.90 5.05
N THR A 118 9.29 6.90 4.78
CA THR A 118 9.70 5.49 4.85
C THR A 118 9.81 4.79 3.50
N SER A 119 9.29 5.37 2.40
CA SER A 119 9.17 4.66 1.11
C SER A 119 9.96 5.32 -0.01
N ASN A 120 10.38 4.53 -0.98
CA ASN A 120 10.85 4.99 -2.29
C ASN A 120 9.71 5.01 -3.29
N VAL A 121 8.86 3.99 -3.22
CA VAL A 121 7.74 3.78 -4.12
C VAL A 121 6.49 3.50 -3.29
N VAL A 122 5.39 4.08 -3.68
CA VAL A 122 4.05 3.81 -3.16
C VAL A 122 3.20 3.25 -4.29
N MET A 123 2.50 2.17 -4.03
CA MET A 123 1.52 1.59 -4.94
C MET A 123 0.18 1.43 -4.24
N CYS A 124 -0.86 2.00 -4.80
CA CYS A 124 -2.23 1.86 -4.32
C CYS A 124 -3.21 1.66 -5.48
N GLY A 125 -4.49 1.48 -5.15
CA GLY A 125 -5.55 1.26 -6.13
C GLY A 125 -6.84 1.98 -5.73
N HIS A 126 -7.96 1.28 -5.85
CA HIS A 126 -9.32 1.65 -5.45
C HIS A 126 -10.06 2.58 -6.43
N GLU A 127 -9.52 3.76 -6.76
CA GLU A 127 -10.18 4.78 -7.59
C GLU A 127 -10.24 4.40 -9.08
N HIS A 128 -9.63 3.30 -9.47
CA HIS A 128 -9.50 2.87 -10.86
C HIS A 128 -8.90 3.96 -11.78
N SER A 129 -8.32 4.98 -11.17
CA SER A 129 -7.59 6.02 -11.88
C SER A 129 -6.14 5.57 -12.11
N ASN A 130 -5.59 6.00 -13.22
CA ASN A 130 -4.22 5.68 -13.57
C ASN A 130 -3.39 6.94 -13.37
N GLN A 131 -2.92 7.17 -12.14
CA GLN A 131 -2.18 8.37 -11.79
C GLN A 131 -0.77 8.02 -11.32
N ASP A 132 0.20 8.64 -11.94
CA ASP A 132 1.58 8.57 -11.54
C ASP A 132 2.02 9.95 -11.05
N ARG A 133 2.69 9.99 -9.91
CA ARG A 133 3.19 11.25 -9.33
C ARG A 133 4.59 11.04 -8.79
N LYS A 134 5.41 12.05 -8.96
CA LYS A 134 6.69 12.19 -8.26
C LYS A 134 6.53 13.29 -7.22
N ILE A 135 6.77 12.96 -5.97
CA ILE A 135 6.69 13.88 -4.84
C ILE A 135 8.11 14.09 -4.34
N SER A 136 8.55 15.34 -4.31
CA SER A 136 9.90 15.72 -3.88
C SER A 136 9.80 16.70 -2.73
N SER A 137 10.71 16.61 -1.75
CA SER A 137 10.91 17.64 -0.74
C SER A 137 11.71 18.80 -1.34
N LEU A 138 11.37 20.02 -0.93
CA LEU A 138 12.15 21.20 -1.28
C LEU A 138 13.40 21.38 -0.40
N SER A 139 13.43 20.72 0.76
CA SER A 139 14.47 20.87 1.78
C SER A 139 15.51 19.77 1.80
N ASP A 140 15.20 18.62 1.22
CA ASP A 140 16.06 17.46 1.17
C ASP A 140 15.97 16.77 -0.19
N SER A 141 16.85 15.83 -0.46
CA SER A 141 16.88 15.09 -1.72
C SER A 141 15.91 13.90 -1.75
N GLN A 142 14.95 13.84 -0.82
CA GLN A 142 14.02 12.71 -0.76
C GLN A 142 12.96 12.82 -1.86
N GLU A 143 12.79 11.74 -2.58
CA GLU A 143 11.81 11.58 -3.63
C GLU A 143 10.96 10.34 -3.36
N LEU A 144 9.67 10.46 -3.61
CA LEU A 144 8.70 9.38 -3.54
C LEU A 144 8.03 9.23 -4.89
N ILE A 145 8.05 8.03 -5.46
CA ILE A 145 7.30 7.70 -6.66
C ILE A 145 5.97 7.08 -6.23
N TYR A 146 4.88 7.66 -6.69
CA TYR A 146 3.53 7.25 -6.33
C TYR A 146 2.80 6.73 -7.57
N PHE A 147 2.33 5.49 -7.50
CA PHE A 147 1.52 4.84 -8.51
C PHE A 147 0.14 4.51 -7.98
N GLU A 148 -0.88 4.95 -8.69
CA GLU A 148 -2.24 4.51 -8.49
C GLU A 148 -2.66 3.64 -9.68
N SER A 149 -3.05 2.39 -9.42
CA SER A 149 -3.37 1.47 -10.48
C SER A 149 -4.86 1.50 -10.82
N SER A 150 -5.17 1.32 -12.11
CA SER A 150 -6.52 1.06 -12.58
C SER A 150 -7.00 -0.34 -12.13
N ALA A 151 -8.30 -0.59 -12.24
CA ALA A 151 -8.87 -1.90 -12.00
C ALA A 151 -8.36 -2.92 -13.01
N LEU A 152 -8.14 -4.17 -12.55
CA LEU A 152 -7.83 -5.29 -13.43
C LEU A 152 -8.96 -5.51 -14.44
N GLN A 153 -10.21 -5.32 -14.03
CA GLN A 153 -11.38 -5.35 -14.89
C GLN A 153 -12.38 -4.28 -14.47
N HIS A 154 -12.76 -3.43 -15.40
CA HIS A 154 -13.82 -2.44 -15.26
C HIS A 154 -14.61 -2.39 -16.55
N GLU A 155 -15.88 -2.78 -16.49
CA GLU A 155 -16.75 -2.95 -17.67
C GLU A 155 -16.13 -3.94 -18.68
N MET A 156 -15.87 -3.48 -19.92
CA MET A 156 -15.29 -4.27 -21.02
C MET A 156 -13.77 -4.10 -21.16
N ILE A 157 -13.15 -3.39 -20.22
CA ILE A 157 -11.73 -3.03 -20.29
C ILE A 157 -10.99 -3.67 -19.12
N SER A 158 -9.90 -4.39 -19.43
CA SER A 158 -8.96 -4.92 -18.43
C SER A 158 -7.65 -4.18 -18.52
N LYS A 159 -7.13 -3.70 -17.39
CA LYS A 159 -5.86 -2.97 -17.32
C LYS A 159 -4.94 -3.55 -16.27
N TYR A 160 -3.67 -3.66 -16.60
CA TYR A 160 -2.63 -4.00 -15.63
C TYR A 160 -1.32 -3.32 -15.97
N SER A 161 -0.42 -3.26 -15.01
CA SER A 161 0.91 -2.72 -15.19
C SER A 161 1.97 -3.73 -14.77
N LEU A 162 3.05 -3.79 -15.55
CA LEU A 162 4.27 -4.48 -15.20
C LEU A 162 5.31 -3.44 -14.79
N MET A 163 5.86 -3.57 -13.59
CA MET A 163 6.94 -2.73 -13.09
C MET A 163 8.27 -3.47 -13.25
N VAL A 164 9.22 -2.82 -13.87
CA VAL A 164 10.59 -3.34 -14.04
C VAL A 164 11.54 -2.43 -13.28
N LEU A 165 12.15 -2.97 -12.22
CA LEU A 165 13.19 -2.30 -11.47
C LEU A 165 14.56 -2.77 -12.00
N ASP A 166 15.29 -1.86 -12.65
CA ASP A 166 16.71 -2.08 -12.94
C ASP A 166 17.53 -1.76 -11.69
N THR A 167 18.16 -2.78 -11.13
CA THR A 167 18.89 -2.65 -9.87
C THR A 167 20.32 -2.15 -10.03
N ASP A 168 20.83 -2.12 -11.24
CA ASP A 168 22.16 -1.60 -11.53
C ASP A 168 22.10 -0.09 -11.82
N GLU A 169 21.09 0.32 -12.60
CA GLU A 169 20.84 1.73 -12.92
C GLU A 169 19.91 2.43 -11.92
N MET A 170 19.31 1.67 -10.98
CA MET A 170 18.31 2.15 -10.01
C MET A 170 17.16 2.91 -10.67
N THR A 171 16.67 2.37 -11.79
CA THR A 171 15.56 2.94 -12.53
C THR A 171 14.32 2.04 -12.45
N LEU A 172 13.14 2.67 -12.38
CA LEU A 172 11.86 1.99 -12.36
C LEU A 172 11.08 2.33 -13.63
N THR A 173 10.80 1.32 -14.44
CA THR A 173 10.01 1.45 -15.66
C THR A 173 8.65 0.80 -15.48
N ARG A 174 7.58 1.50 -15.87
CA ARG A 174 6.23 0.99 -15.89
C ARG A 174 5.77 0.71 -17.32
N HIS A 175 5.35 -0.52 -17.57
CA HIS A 175 4.66 -0.92 -18.79
C HIS A 175 3.18 -1.11 -18.49
N GLN A 176 2.34 -0.37 -19.19
CA GLN A 176 0.88 -0.46 -19.05
C GLN A 176 0.30 -1.27 -20.18
N PHE A 177 -0.61 -2.16 -19.84
CA PHE A 177 -1.33 -3.01 -20.77
C PHE A 177 -2.82 -2.78 -20.61
N GLU A 178 -3.49 -2.66 -21.74
CA GLU A 178 -4.94 -2.52 -21.82
C GLU A 178 -5.47 -3.55 -22.82
N TYR A 179 -6.48 -4.27 -22.41
CA TYR A 179 -7.23 -5.16 -23.28
C TYR A 179 -8.68 -4.70 -23.32
N SER A 180 -9.21 -4.51 -24.51
CA SER A 180 -10.64 -4.29 -24.76
C SER A 180 -11.16 -5.40 -25.66
N GLU A 181 -12.34 -5.90 -25.39
CA GLU A 181 -12.97 -6.84 -26.33
C GLU A 181 -13.23 -6.12 -27.65
N PRO A 182 -12.95 -6.76 -28.79
CA PRO A 182 -13.31 -6.21 -30.09
C PRO A 182 -14.83 -6.13 -30.20
N GLU A 183 -15.36 -5.02 -30.72
CA GLU A 183 -16.78 -4.82 -31.03
C GLU A 183 -17.29 -5.84 -32.07
#